data_8f3d91a4c616cab0f8249db27e3e5029
#
_entry.id   8f3d91a4c616cab0f8249db27e3e5029
#
_cell.length_a   1.000
_cell.length_b   1.000
_cell.length_c   1.000
_cell.angle_alpha   90.00
_cell.angle_beta   90.00
_cell.angle_gamma   90.00
#
_symmetry.space_group_name_H-M   'P 1'
#
loop_
_entity.id
_entity.type
_entity.pdbx_description
1 polymer ?
#
loop_
_entity_poly.entity_id
_entity_poly.type
_entity_poly.pdbx_seq_one_letter_code
_entity_poly.pdbx_strand_id
1 'polypeptide(L)'
;MEPKERVEFVLRRKKPDKIPFTIYENKLPQCTVERILRNRGLCIVKRTSVYKTVYPNLNFKNITYTEQGITYTKTIISTPLGELEITYRKTDKTGDFTSWRITHLFKTPDDYKKIIFMVKDAKYIPDYERFLDLEKESGLDVFLRAGIASTPLHEIMIHFMGIEKFAEEWAERRDEIENLYKVMVEKLQYIYKICADSPCFAFNFGGNETGNVMGRERFEKYVLPLYYECGEVLHKKNKIFGAHLDGNNKVWADLIKNSPLDYIEAFSPFPDTDMEFEYAYKLWNDKILWINFPSSLHLASEEKIKNTVKEYIEIAKDDYRLIIGITEDIPKERWQKNLFLISEVIDSFKF
;
A
#
# COMPACT_ATOMS: atom_id res chain seq x y z
N MET A 1 23.42 -1.93 13.74
CA MET A 1 21.95 -2.13 13.83
C MET A 1 21.51 -2.99 12.67
N GLU A 2 20.67 -3.99 12.90
CA GLU A 2 20.10 -4.83 11.85
C GLU A 2 19.12 -4.07 10.98
N PRO A 3 18.92 -4.44 9.70
CA PRO A 3 18.04 -3.71 8.80
C PRO A 3 16.60 -3.60 9.28
N LYS A 4 16.01 -4.69 9.79
CA LYS A 4 14.66 -4.70 10.39
C LYS A 4 14.57 -3.75 11.59
N GLU A 5 15.53 -3.86 12.49
CA GLU A 5 15.62 -3.04 13.70
C GLU A 5 15.70 -1.55 13.37
N ARG A 6 16.45 -1.20 12.31
CA ARG A 6 16.59 0.19 11.84
C ARG A 6 15.25 0.76 11.38
N VAL A 7 14.45 -0.02 10.64
CA VAL A 7 13.08 0.37 10.24
C VAL A 7 12.20 0.57 11.48
N GLU A 8 12.24 -0.38 12.44
CA GLU A 8 11.46 -0.28 13.67
C GLU A 8 11.88 0.93 14.53
N PHE A 9 13.18 1.28 14.58
CA PHE A 9 13.66 2.45 15.31
C PHE A 9 13.02 3.73 14.75
N VAL A 10 13.06 3.94 13.43
CA VAL A 10 12.43 5.11 12.80
C VAL A 10 10.92 5.10 13.05
N LEU A 11 10.24 3.96 12.85
CA LEU A 11 8.81 3.85 13.10
C LEU A 11 8.43 4.11 14.57
N ARG A 12 9.35 3.88 15.51
CA ARG A 12 9.18 4.20 16.95
C ARG A 12 9.77 5.57 17.32
N ARG A 13 10.11 6.42 16.33
CA ARG A 13 10.70 7.75 16.53
C ARG A 13 11.99 7.72 17.35
N LYS A 14 12.80 6.70 17.14
CA LYS A 14 14.13 6.56 17.74
C LYS A 14 15.20 6.83 16.69
N LYS A 15 16.37 7.31 17.13
CA LYS A 15 17.51 7.57 16.27
C LYS A 15 18.07 6.25 15.71
N PRO A 16 18.10 6.05 14.39
CA PRO A 16 18.80 4.92 13.76
C PRO A 16 20.30 5.21 13.65
N ASP A 17 21.10 4.22 13.29
CA ASP A 17 22.52 4.40 12.95
C ASP A 17 22.74 5.01 11.56
N LYS A 18 21.76 4.87 10.67
CA LYS A 18 21.65 5.50 9.34
C LYS A 18 20.20 5.46 8.86
N ILE A 19 19.86 6.22 7.84
CA ILE A 19 18.52 6.17 7.22
C ILE A 19 18.22 4.75 6.73
N PRO A 20 17.04 4.16 7.07
CA PRO A 20 16.65 2.87 6.53
C PRO A 20 16.48 2.92 5.03
N PHE A 21 17.02 1.90 4.35
CA PHE A 21 16.78 1.65 2.93
C PHE A 21 15.93 0.39 2.79
N THR A 22 14.78 0.49 2.13
CA THR A 22 13.82 -0.61 2.04
C THR A 22 13.43 -0.90 0.60
N ILE A 23 12.95 -2.12 0.34
CA ILE A 23 12.40 -2.53 -0.95
C ILE A 23 11.28 -3.53 -0.73
N TYR A 24 10.24 -3.50 -1.57
CA TYR A 24 9.20 -4.52 -1.54
C TYR A 24 9.71 -5.89 -1.97
N GLU A 25 9.17 -6.95 -1.35
CA GLU A 25 9.56 -8.34 -1.54
C GLU A 25 9.55 -8.83 -2.99
N ASN A 26 8.71 -8.23 -3.83
CA ASN A 26 8.57 -8.62 -5.24
C ASN A 26 9.39 -7.74 -6.21
N LYS A 27 10.14 -6.75 -5.69
CA LYS A 27 10.92 -5.82 -6.52
C LYS A 27 12.42 -6.17 -6.57
N LEU A 28 12.86 -7.17 -5.82
CA LEU A 28 14.27 -7.58 -5.73
C LEU A 28 14.44 -9.05 -6.11
N PRO A 29 14.95 -9.35 -7.32
CA PRO A 29 15.19 -10.72 -7.73
C PRO A 29 16.33 -11.36 -6.92
N GLN A 30 16.24 -12.65 -6.63
CA GLN A 30 17.32 -13.40 -5.98
C GLN A 30 18.55 -13.47 -6.89
N CYS A 31 19.64 -12.81 -6.51
CA CYS A 31 20.89 -12.75 -7.25
C CYS A 31 22.05 -12.26 -6.38
N THR A 32 23.25 -12.16 -6.95
CA THR A 32 24.44 -11.65 -6.23
C THR A 32 24.24 -10.21 -5.75
N VAL A 33 23.63 -9.36 -6.55
CA VAL A 33 23.39 -7.94 -6.22
C VAL A 33 22.42 -7.83 -5.03
N GLU A 34 21.36 -8.62 -5.02
CA GLU A 34 20.41 -8.69 -3.89
C GLU A 34 21.15 -9.02 -2.59
N ARG A 35 21.97 -10.06 -2.58
CA ARG A 35 22.73 -10.46 -1.40
C ARG A 35 23.68 -9.37 -0.90
N ILE A 36 24.39 -8.70 -1.82
CA ILE A 36 25.30 -7.61 -1.44
C ILE A 36 24.52 -6.45 -0.84
N LEU A 37 23.39 -6.05 -1.43
CA LEU A 37 22.58 -4.96 -0.91
C LEU A 37 22.02 -5.26 0.48
N ARG A 38 21.53 -6.48 0.73
CA ARG A 38 21.06 -6.90 2.04
C ARG A 38 22.20 -6.89 3.08
N ASN A 39 23.40 -7.37 2.72
CA ASN A 39 24.58 -7.29 3.59
C ASN A 39 24.99 -5.82 3.89
N ARG A 40 24.65 -4.89 3.04
CA ARG A 40 24.85 -3.44 3.25
C ARG A 40 23.70 -2.79 4.04
N GLY A 41 22.66 -3.54 4.40
CA GLY A 41 21.58 -3.08 5.26
C GLY A 41 20.29 -2.71 4.54
N LEU A 42 20.10 -3.14 3.29
CA LEU A 42 18.81 -3.08 2.61
C LEU A 42 17.82 -4.01 3.36
N CYS A 43 16.66 -3.48 3.71
CA CYS A 43 15.59 -4.23 4.36
C CYS A 43 14.47 -4.56 3.37
N ILE A 44 14.11 -5.83 3.29
CA ILE A 44 12.94 -6.26 2.51
C ILE A 44 11.68 -5.98 3.32
N VAL A 45 10.73 -5.27 2.72
CA VAL A 45 9.40 -5.08 3.29
C VAL A 45 8.48 -6.16 2.76
N LYS A 46 8.13 -7.11 3.62
CA LYS A 46 7.20 -8.19 3.28
C LYS A 46 5.80 -7.84 3.74
N ARG A 47 4.92 -7.67 2.77
CA ARG A 47 3.51 -7.33 3.00
C ARG A 47 2.75 -8.59 3.36
N THR A 48 1.95 -8.53 4.40
CA THR A 48 1.22 -9.68 4.93
C THR A 48 -0.15 -9.28 5.49
N SER A 49 -0.85 -10.24 6.07
CA SER A 49 -2.11 -10.03 6.79
C SER A 49 -2.06 -10.77 8.12
N VAL A 50 -2.81 -10.29 9.11
CA VAL A 50 -3.01 -10.93 10.42
C VAL A 50 -4.38 -11.59 10.53
N TYR A 51 -5.13 -11.63 9.43
CA TYR A 51 -6.42 -12.28 9.34
C TYR A 51 -6.61 -12.92 7.96
N LYS A 52 -7.55 -13.81 7.87
CA LYS A 52 -8.06 -14.39 6.62
C LYS A 52 -9.54 -14.10 6.47
N THR A 53 -10.01 -13.98 5.24
CA THR A 53 -11.42 -13.80 4.90
C THR A 53 -11.99 -15.11 4.40
N VAL A 54 -13.14 -15.50 4.94
CA VAL A 54 -13.92 -16.66 4.47
C VAL A 54 -15.32 -16.22 4.09
N TYR A 55 -15.88 -16.90 3.11
CA TYR A 55 -17.21 -16.63 2.57
C TYR A 55 -18.06 -17.92 2.67
N PRO A 56 -18.86 -18.09 3.74
CA PRO A 56 -19.59 -19.35 3.98
C PRO A 56 -20.59 -19.73 2.89
N ASN A 57 -21.17 -18.75 2.20
CA ASN A 57 -22.25 -18.96 1.23
C ASN A 57 -21.89 -18.59 -0.20
N LEU A 58 -20.59 -18.38 -0.48
CA LEU A 58 -20.11 -18.09 -1.84
C LEU A 58 -19.29 -19.26 -2.38
N ASN A 59 -19.40 -19.47 -3.69
CA ASN A 59 -18.53 -20.39 -4.41
C ASN A 59 -17.69 -19.61 -5.44
N PHE A 60 -16.38 -19.85 -5.45
CA PHE A 60 -15.42 -19.20 -6.35
C PHE A 60 -14.91 -20.21 -7.37
N LYS A 61 -15.07 -19.90 -8.65
CA LYS A 61 -14.55 -20.70 -9.75
C LYS A 61 -13.59 -19.87 -10.59
N ASN A 62 -12.33 -20.31 -10.67
CA ASN A 62 -11.31 -19.69 -11.51
C ASN A 62 -11.17 -20.46 -12.83
N ILE A 63 -11.20 -19.74 -13.96
CA ILE A 63 -11.02 -20.27 -15.31
C ILE A 63 -9.87 -19.52 -15.93
N THR A 64 -8.80 -20.25 -16.28
CA THR A 64 -7.69 -19.68 -17.05
C THR A 64 -7.81 -20.11 -18.50
N TYR A 65 -7.71 -19.17 -19.43
CA TYR A 65 -7.77 -19.43 -20.86
C TYR A 65 -6.81 -18.52 -21.62
N THR A 66 -6.46 -18.90 -22.84
CA THR A 66 -5.59 -18.11 -23.72
C THR A 66 -6.37 -17.74 -24.98
N GLU A 67 -6.37 -16.47 -25.33
CA GLU A 67 -6.99 -15.93 -26.54
C GLU A 67 -5.99 -15.01 -27.22
N GLN A 68 -5.76 -15.22 -28.52
CA GLN A 68 -4.78 -14.47 -29.33
C GLN A 68 -3.38 -14.38 -28.69
N GLY A 69 -2.92 -15.45 -28.03
CA GLY A 69 -1.63 -15.52 -27.35
C GLY A 69 -1.56 -14.76 -26.01
N ILE A 70 -2.68 -14.26 -25.52
CA ILE A 70 -2.78 -13.55 -24.24
C ILE A 70 -3.51 -14.46 -23.24
N THR A 71 -2.93 -14.62 -22.04
CA THR A 71 -3.52 -15.42 -20.97
C THR A 71 -4.44 -14.56 -20.08
N TYR A 72 -5.65 -15.05 -19.85
CA TYR A 72 -6.65 -14.44 -19.00
C TYR A 72 -6.99 -15.38 -17.84
N THR A 73 -7.38 -14.78 -16.71
CA THR A 73 -7.99 -15.49 -15.59
C THR A 73 -9.33 -14.85 -15.28
N LYS A 74 -10.40 -15.61 -15.45
CA LYS A 74 -11.77 -15.23 -15.11
C LYS A 74 -12.16 -15.87 -13.79
N THR A 75 -12.60 -15.08 -12.82
CA THR A 75 -13.19 -15.56 -11.57
C THR A 75 -14.69 -15.35 -11.62
N ILE A 76 -15.45 -16.43 -11.41
CA ILE A 76 -16.89 -16.41 -11.25
C ILE A 76 -17.18 -16.60 -9.76
N ILE A 77 -18.00 -15.72 -9.19
CA ILE A 77 -18.44 -15.74 -7.79
C ILE A 77 -19.92 -16.03 -7.79
N SER A 78 -20.30 -17.26 -7.41
CA SER A 78 -21.70 -17.64 -7.30
C SER A 78 -22.22 -17.26 -5.92
N THR A 79 -23.27 -16.44 -5.90
CA THR A 79 -24.00 -16.02 -4.71
C THR A 79 -25.44 -16.58 -4.76
N PRO A 80 -26.16 -16.65 -3.65
CA PRO A 80 -27.60 -17.00 -3.68
C PRO A 80 -28.48 -16.06 -4.51
N LEU A 81 -27.96 -14.87 -4.84
CA LEU A 81 -28.68 -13.84 -5.62
C LEU A 81 -28.26 -13.80 -7.10
N GLY A 82 -27.40 -14.71 -7.53
CA GLY A 82 -26.86 -14.78 -8.87
C GLY A 82 -25.33 -14.67 -8.91
N GLU A 83 -24.78 -14.65 -10.10
CA GLU A 83 -23.33 -14.64 -10.32
C GLU A 83 -22.78 -13.24 -10.48
N LEU A 84 -21.53 -13.05 -10.01
CA LEU A 84 -20.63 -11.95 -10.32
C LEU A 84 -19.41 -12.51 -11.04
N GLU A 85 -18.79 -11.73 -11.91
CA GLU A 85 -17.56 -12.18 -12.57
C GLU A 85 -16.56 -11.03 -12.75
N ILE A 86 -15.29 -11.39 -12.69
CA ILE A 86 -14.17 -10.48 -12.92
C ILE A 86 -13.11 -11.18 -13.76
N THR A 87 -12.49 -10.46 -14.70
CA THR A 87 -11.46 -10.99 -15.57
C THR A 87 -10.20 -10.18 -15.47
N TYR A 88 -9.08 -10.88 -15.34
CA TYR A 88 -7.74 -10.32 -15.36
C TYR A 88 -6.96 -10.83 -16.56
N ARG A 89 -6.19 -9.96 -17.18
CA ARG A 89 -5.18 -10.30 -18.16
C ARG A 89 -3.86 -10.50 -17.45
N LYS A 90 -3.21 -11.64 -17.63
CA LYS A 90 -1.83 -11.84 -17.16
C LYS A 90 -0.87 -11.05 -18.03
N THR A 91 0.11 -10.44 -17.41
CA THR A 91 1.23 -9.83 -18.14
C THR A 91 2.31 -10.89 -18.35
N ASP A 92 2.48 -11.35 -19.58
CA ASP A 92 3.45 -12.41 -19.92
C ASP A 92 4.88 -11.87 -20.10
N LYS A 93 5.11 -10.59 -19.91
CA LYS A 93 6.42 -9.98 -20.16
C LYS A 93 7.18 -9.75 -18.86
N THR A 94 8.12 -10.66 -18.61
CA THR A 94 9.34 -10.40 -17.83
C THR A 94 9.14 -9.89 -16.40
N GLY A 95 8.76 -10.78 -15.50
CA GLY A 95 8.83 -10.50 -14.07
C GLY A 95 7.75 -9.56 -13.51
N ASP A 96 6.87 -9.05 -14.33
CA ASP A 96 5.68 -8.32 -13.90
C ASP A 96 4.67 -9.29 -13.28
N PHE A 97 4.61 -9.28 -11.98
CA PHE A 97 3.60 -10.03 -11.21
C PHE A 97 2.24 -9.33 -11.19
N THR A 98 2.07 -8.23 -11.93
CA THR A 98 0.84 -7.47 -12.04
C THR A 98 -0.07 -8.05 -13.12
N SER A 99 -1.32 -8.31 -12.74
CA SER A 99 -2.38 -8.66 -13.67
C SER A 99 -3.25 -7.44 -13.93
N TRP A 100 -3.54 -7.16 -15.20
CA TRP A 100 -4.45 -6.08 -15.55
C TRP A 100 -5.90 -6.52 -15.42
N ARG A 101 -6.71 -5.77 -14.70
CA ARG A 101 -8.16 -5.98 -14.61
C ARG A 101 -8.82 -5.54 -15.92
N ILE A 102 -9.53 -6.46 -16.57
CA ILE A 102 -10.20 -6.23 -17.86
C ILE A 102 -11.69 -5.95 -17.63
N THR A 103 -12.32 -6.65 -16.67
CA THR A 103 -13.69 -6.41 -16.28
C THR A 103 -13.80 -6.26 -14.77
N HIS A 104 -14.83 -5.56 -14.32
CA HIS A 104 -15.12 -5.33 -12.91
C HIS A 104 -16.31 -6.20 -12.46
N LEU A 105 -16.48 -6.34 -11.14
CA LEU A 105 -17.59 -7.11 -10.57
C LEU A 105 -18.95 -6.47 -10.88
N PHE A 106 -19.02 -5.15 -10.83
CA PHE A 106 -20.23 -4.38 -11.10
C PHE A 106 -20.36 -4.12 -12.58
N LYS A 107 -21.47 -4.50 -13.18
CA LYS A 107 -21.83 -4.27 -14.60
C LYS A 107 -23.16 -3.56 -14.74
N THR A 108 -24.10 -3.90 -13.89
CA THR A 108 -25.48 -3.38 -13.92
C THR A 108 -25.97 -3.08 -12.50
N PRO A 109 -27.01 -2.24 -12.34
CA PRO A 109 -27.57 -1.95 -11.01
C PRO A 109 -28.04 -3.18 -10.23
N ASP A 110 -28.37 -4.28 -10.91
CA ASP A 110 -28.73 -5.56 -10.25
C ASP A 110 -27.56 -6.18 -9.48
N ASP A 111 -26.33 -5.78 -9.77
CA ASP A 111 -25.13 -6.29 -9.10
C ASP A 111 -24.93 -5.69 -7.69
N TYR A 112 -25.55 -4.55 -7.36
CA TYR A 112 -25.49 -3.99 -6.01
C TYR A 112 -25.89 -5.00 -4.94
N LYS A 113 -27.04 -5.67 -5.10
CA LYS A 113 -27.52 -6.65 -4.13
C LYS A 113 -26.59 -7.84 -3.99
N LYS A 114 -25.94 -8.28 -5.08
CA LYS A 114 -25.00 -9.41 -5.09
C LYS A 114 -23.70 -9.02 -4.39
N ILE A 115 -23.16 -7.82 -4.67
CA ILE A 115 -21.95 -7.30 -4.04
C ILE A 115 -22.20 -7.04 -2.55
N ILE A 116 -23.34 -6.45 -2.17
CA ILE A 116 -23.74 -6.26 -0.78
C ILE A 116 -23.83 -7.62 -0.07
N PHE A 117 -24.41 -8.63 -0.70
CA PHE A 117 -24.44 -9.98 -0.16
C PHE A 117 -23.03 -10.51 0.08
N MET A 118 -22.14 -10.42 -0.90
CA MET A 118 -20.74 -10.84 -0.80
C MET A 118 -20.04 -10.15 0.38
N VAL A 119 -20.20 -8.83 0.52
CA VAL A 119 -19.60 -8.08 1.64
C VAL A 119 -20.17 -8.52 2.98
N LYS A 120 -21.49 -8.73 3.08
CA LYS A 120 -22.13 -9.20 4.30
C LYS A 120 -21.74 -10.63 4.68
N ASP A 121 -21.55 -11.49 3.71
CA ASP A 121 -21.16 -12.90 3.92
C ASP A 121 -19.70 -13.04 4.39
N ALA A 122 -18.84 -12.07 4.08
CA ALA A 122 -17.45 -12.06 4.49
C ALA A 122 -17.30 -12.14 6.02
N LYS A 123 -16.55 -13.17 6.50
CA LYS A 123 -16.13 -13.34 7.89
C LYS A 123 -14.62 -13.20 7.98
N TYR A 124 -14.17 -12.35 8.87
CA TYR A 124 -12.75 -12.13 9.14
C TYR A 124 -12.33 -12.93 10.35
N ILE A 125 -11.33 -13.78 10.18
CA ILE A 125 -10.86 -14.71 11.20
C ILE A 125 -9.40 -14.38 11.48
N PRO A 126 -8.97 -14.17 12.76
CA PRO A 126 -7.58 -14.00 13.12
C PRO A 126 -6.69 -15.11 12.55
N ASP A 127 -5.52 -14.76 12.03
CA ASP A 127 -4.52 -15.68 11.46
C ASP A 127 -3.13 -15.35 12.04
N TYR A 128 -3.07 -15.25 13.37
CA TYR A 128 -1.89 -14.80 14.10
C TYR A 128 -0.75 -15.82 14.09
N GLU A 129 -1.07 -17.11 14.12
CA GLU A 129 -0.07 -18.19 14.06
C GLU A 129 0.73 -18.09 12.76
N ARG A 130 0.04 -17.95 11.62
CA ARG A 130 0.71 -17.75 10.34
C ARG A 130 1.60 -16.51 10.32
N PHE A 131 1.17 -15.41 10.95
CA PHE A 131 1.99 -14.20 11.07
C PHE A 131 3.26 -14.46 11.90
N LEU A 132 3.13 -15.12 13.04
CA LEU A 132 4.25 -15.46 13.93
C LEU A 132 5.23 -16.44 13.28
N ASP A 133 4.73 -17.45 12.55
CA ASP A 133 5.58 -18.36 11.79
C ASP A 133 6.36 -17.61 10.71
N LEU A 134 5.69 -16.72 9.98
CA LEU A 134 6.33 -15.89 8.97
C LEU A 134 7.39 -14.97 9.58
N GLU A 135 7.15 -14.40 10.76
CA GLU A 135 8.10 -13.57 11.47
C GLU A 135 9.33 -14.39 11.92
N LYS A 136 9.11 -15.58 12.44
CA LYS A 136 10.17 -16.50 12.87
C LYS A 136 11.03 -17.00 11.71
N GLU A 137 10.42 -17.25 10.55
CA GLU A 137 11.11 -17.71 9.34
C GLU A 137 11.84 -16.59 8.60
N SER A 138 11.46 -15.34 8.87
CA SER A 138 12.06 -14.17 8.23
C SER A 138 13.40 -13.82 8.87
N GLY A 139 14.37 -13.38 8.05
CA GLY A 139 15.66 -12.89 8.54
C GLY A 139 15.56 -11.51 9.21
N LEU A 140 16.67 -11.08 9.83
CA LEU A 140 16.79 -9.76 10.49
C LEU A 140 16.81 -8.59 9.50
N ASP A 141 16.80 -8.87 8.24
CA ASP A 141 16.73 -7.94 7.11
C ASP A 141 15.36 -7.95 6.40
N VAL A 142 14.33 -8.54 7.04
CA VAL A 142 12.95 -8.56 6.55
C VAL A 142 12.03 -7.93 7.60
N PHE A 143 11.36 -6.84 7.21
CA PHE A 143 10.33 -6.19 8.01
C PHE A 143 8.94 -6.62 7.55
N LEU A 144 8.14 -7.18 8.46
CA LEU A 144 6.75 -7.55 8.18
C LEU A 144 5.83 -6.35 8.42
N ARG A 145 5.05 -6.00 7.41
CA ARG A 145 4.02 -4.96 7.48
C ARG A 145 2.67 -5.56 7.09
N ALA A 146 1.70 -5.51 8.00
CA ALA A 146 0.38 -6.04 7.70
C ALA A 146 -0.52 -4.99 7.02
N GLY A 147 -1.38 -5.47 6.11
CA GLY A 147 -2.47 -4.67 5.55
C GLY A 147 -3.70 -4.75 6.44
N ILE A 148 -4.42 -3.62 6.57
CA ILE A 148 -5.75 -3.58 7.20
C ILE A 148 -6.79 -3.93 6.15
N ALA A 149 -7.07 -3.03 5.22
CA ALA A 149 -7.98 -3.20 4.09
C ALA A 149 -7.80 -2.02 3.11
N SER A 150 -8.40 -2.10 1.92
CA SER A 150 -8.66 -0.90 1.11
C SER A 150 -9.70 -0.02 1.78
N THR A 151 -9.67 1.29 1.54
CA THR A 151 -10.78 2.15 1.96
C THR A 151 -12.03 1.83 1.14
N PRO A 152 -13.23 1.73 1.75
CA PRO A 152 -14.44 1.27 1.06
C PRO A 152 -14.78 2.02 -0.21
N LEU A 153 -14.69 3.36 -0.23
CA LEU A 153 -15.01 4.11 -1.42
C LEU A 153 -14.01 3.87 -2.55
N HIS A 154 -12.72 3.73 -2.23
CA HIS A 154 -11.69 3.36 -3.20
C HIS A 154 -11.94 1.95 -3.76
N GLU A 155 -12.26 0.98 -2.88
CA GLU A 155 -12.59 -0.39 -3.30
C GLU A 155 -13.80 -0.41 -4.27
N ILE A 156 -14.86 0.36 -3.97
CA ILE A 156 -16.02 0.48 -4.85
C ILE A 156 -15.62 1.11 -6.19
N MET A 157 -14.92 2.25 -6.13
CA MET A 157 -14.55 3.05 -7.30
C MET A 157 -13.62 2.30 -8.26
N ILE A 158 -12.54 1.72 -7.71
CA ILE A 158 -11.46 1.17 -8.54
C ILE A 158 -11.63 -0.35 -8.74
N HIS A 159 -12.06 -1.05 -7.67
CA HIS A 159 -12.04 -2.49 -7.69
C HIS A 159 -13.37 -3.11 -8.10
N PHE A 160 -14.50 -2.58 -7.65
CA PHE A 160 -15.80 -3.15 -7.99
C PHE A 160 -16.35 -2.61 -9.31
N MET A 161 -16.23 -1.32 -9.59
CA MET A 161 -16.89 -0.66 -10.71
C MET A 161 -15.96 -0.24 -11.85
N GLY A 162 -14.74 0.24 -11.53
CA GLY A 162 -13.93 1.03 -12.45
C GLY A 162 -14.38 2.49 -12.49
N ILE A 163 -13.46 3.39 -12.87
CA ILE A 163 -13.64 4.85 -12.73
C ILE A 163 -14.85 5.36 -13.53
N GLU A 164 -14.97 4.92 -14.78
CA GLU A 164 -16.06 5.38 -15.68
C GLU A 164 -17.43 4.97 -15.13
N LYS A 165 -17.57 3.69 -14.80
CA LYS A 165 -18.83 3.18 -14.27
C LYS A 165 -19.19 3.77 -12.91
N PHE A 166 -18.18 3.97 -12.06
CA PHE A 166 -18.37 4.67 -10.79
C PHE A 166 -18.88 6.10 -11.01
N ALA A 167 -18.36 6.84 -11.98
CA ALA A 167 -18.81 8.21 -12.26
C ALA A 167 -20.28 8.25 -12.70
N GLU A 168 -20.70 7.32 -13.55
CA GLU A 168 -22.11 7.16 -13.96
C GLU A 168 -23.01 6.88 -12.74
N GLU A 169 -22.67 5.84 -11.96
CA GLU A 169 -23.44 5.43 -10.79
C GLU A 169 -23.46 6.51 -9.70
N TRP A 170 -22.36 7.26 -9.54
CA TRP A 170 -22.30 8.38 -8.59
C TRP A 170 -23.24 9.53 -8.95
N ALA A 171 -23.45 9.75 -10.24
CA ALA A 171 -24.40 10.77 -10.73
C ALA A 171 -25.86 10.32 -10.64
N GLU A 172 -26.13 9.03 -10.92
CA GLU A 172 -27.49 8.52 -11.10
C GLU A 172 -28.03 7.77 -9.87
N ARG A 173 -27.17 7.06 -9.13
CA ARG A 173 -27.55 6.12 -8.05
C ARG A 173 -26.62 6.23 -6.84
N ARG A 174 -26.31 7.45 -6.44
CA ARG A 174 -25.42 7.73 -5.33
C ARG A 174 -25.84 7.04 -4.03
N ASP A 175 -27.13 6.98 -3.76
CA ASP A 175 -27.66 6.34 -2.54
C ASP A 175 -27.32 4.85 -2.47
N GLU A 176 -27.27 4.15 -3.62
CA GLU A 176 -26.85 2.75 -3.67
C GLU A 176 -25.35 2.60 -3.38
N ILE A 177 -24.52 3.50 -3.91
CA ILE A 177 -23.08 3.53 -3.58
C ILE A 177 -22.88 3.80 -2.09
N GLU A 178 -23.58 4.78 -1.52
CA GLU A 178 -23.49 5.12 -0.11
C GLU A 178 -24.02 3.97 0.79
N ASN A 179 -25.04 3.23 0.35
CA ASN A 179 -25.51 2.04 1.03
C ASN A 179 -24.44 0.93 1.05
N LEU A 180 -23.84 0.64 -0.11
CA LEU A 180 -22.74 -0.33 -0.21
C LEU A 180 -21.54 0.10 0.66
N TYR A 181 -21.17 1.39 0.62
CA TYR A 181 -20.11 1.97 1.44
C TYR A 181 -20.37 1.73 2.94
N LYS A 182 -21.58 2.01 3.43
CA LYS A 182 -21.95 1.79 4.84
C LYS A 182 -21.77 0.34 5.25
N VAL A 183 -22.23 -0.61 4.43
CA VAL A 183 -22.08 -2.03 4.70
C VAL A 183 -20.60 -2.44 4.79
N MET A 184 -19.75 -1.85 3.95
CA MET A 184 -18.31 -2.10 4.00
C MET A 184 -17.66 -1.49 5.23
N VAL A 185 -18.06 -0.28 5.63
CA VAL A 185 -17.56 0.38 6.87
C VAL A 185 -17.89 -0.45 8.12
N GLU A 186 -19.10 -0.99 8.22
CA GLU A 186 -19.48 -1.89 9.32
C GLU A 186 -18.52 -3.09 9.44
N LYS A 187 -18.04 -3.61 8.32
CA LYS A 187 -17.08 -4.73 8.31
C LYS A 187 -15.68 -4.33 8.76
N LEU A 188 -15.26 -3.10 8.53
CA LEU A 188 -13.94 -2.61 8.96
C LEU A 188 -13.75 -2.66 10.47
N GLN A 189 -14.81 -2.44 11.26
CA GLN A 189 -14.74 -2.47 12.73
C GLN A 189 -14.21 -3.82 13.25
N TYR A 190 -14.59 -4.92 12.60
CA TYR A 190 -14.09 -6.25 12.96
C TYR A 190 -12.60 -6.38 12.62
N ILE A 191 -12.19 -5.86 11.45
CA ILE A 191 -10.79 -5.89 11.01
C ILE A 191 -9.90 -5.06 11.93
N TYR A 192 -10.32 -3.86 12.31
CA TYR A 192 -9.55 -3.00 13.23
C TYR A 192 -9.28 -3.72 14.55
N LYS A 193 -10.28 -4.38 15.12
CA LYS A 193 -10.14 -5.14 16.37
C LYS A 193 -9.15 -6.30 16.21
N ILE A 194 -9.24 -7.07 15.10
CA ILE A 194 -8.31 -8.16 14.83
C ILE A 194 -6.88 -7.62 14.69
N CYS A 195 -6.70 -6.52 13.96
CA CYS A 195 -5.39 -5.88 13.81
C CYS A 195 -4.84 -5.38 15.14
N ALA A 196 -5.66 -4.73 15.95
CA ALA A 196 -5.26 -4.21 17.27
C ALA A 196 -4.83 -5.31 18.25
N ASP A 197 -5.50 -6.46 18.23
CA ASP A 197 -5.20 -7.59 19.12
C ASP A 197 -4.10 -8.52 18.58
N SER A 198 -3.60 -8.28 17.35
CA SER A 198 -2.59 -9.11 16.70
C SER A 198 -1.16 -8.87 17.24
N PRO A 199 -0.21 -9.79 16.99
CA PRO A 199 1.19 -9.57 17.31
C PRO A 199 1.87 -8.52 16.42
N CYS A 200 1.31 -8.19 15.26
CA CYS A 200 1.90 -7.23 14.33
C CYS A 200 1.96 -5.82 14.94
N PHE A 201 3.05 -5.11 14.66
CA PHE A 201 3.30 -3.77 15.20
C PHE A 201 2.87 -2.65 14.25
N ALA A 202 3.05 -2.81 12.93
CA ALA A 202 2.85 -1.75 11.95
C ALA A 202 1.88 -2.19 10.84
N PHE A 203 0.93 -1.30 10.50
CA PHE A 203 -0.15 -1.57 9.57
C PHE A 203 -0.22 -0.50 8.48
N ASN A 204 -0.68 -0.90 7.28
CA ASN A 204 -1.16 0.03 6.25
C ASN A 204 -2.67 -0.07 6.08
N PHE A 205 -3.31 1.09 5.98
CA PHE A 205 -4.74 1.20 5.73
C PHE A 205 -5.00 2.01 4.46
N GLY A 206 -5.78 1.47 3.53
CA GLY A 206 -6.01 2.06 2.24
C GLY A 206 -4.79 1.95 1.32
N GLY A 207 -4.84 2.69 0.25
CA GLY A 207 -3.74 2.80 -0.70
C GLY A 207 -4.20 3.18 -2.08
N ASN A 208 -3.30 3.89 -2.80
CA ASN A 208 -3.50 4.34 -4.18
C ASN A 208 -4.63 5.35 -4.35
N GLU A 209 -5.11 5.98 -3.28
CA GLU A 209 -5.97 7.16 -3.41
C GLU A 209 -5.17 8.29 -4.04
N THR A 210 -5.69 8.86 -5.13
CA THR A 210 -5.09 10.00 -5.81
C THR A 210 -6.07 11.15 -5.96
N GLY A 211 -5.56 12.37 -5.78
CA GLY A 211 -6.38 13.59 -5.85
C GLY A 211 -7.15 13.75 -7.13
N ASN A 212 -6.59 13.29 -8.24
CA ASN A 212 -7.20 13.39 -9.56
C ASN A 212 -8.45 12.51 -9.74
N VAL A 213 -8.56 11.43 -9.00
CA VAL A 213 -9.66 10.44 -9.11
C VAL A 213 -10.61 10.54 -7.93
N MET A 214 -10.07 10.49 -6.71
CA MET A 214 -10.88 10.57 -5.49
C MET A 214 -11.48 11.97 -5.27
N GLY A 215 -10.66 13.02 -5.47
CA GLY A 215 -11.02 14.40 -5.15
C GLY A 215 -11.07 14.68 -3.64
N ARG A 216 -10.84 15.95 -3.25
CA ARG A 216 -10.75 16.35 -1.85
C ARG A 216 -12.03 16.07 -1.05
N GLU A 217 -13.18 16.45 -1.58
CA GLU A 217 -14.47 16.30 -0.88
C GLU A 217 -14.80 14.84 -0.53
N ARG A 218 -14.55 13.92 -1.49
CA ARG A 218 -14.77 12.49 -1.24
C ARG A 218 -13.74 11.93 -0.26
N PHE A 219 -12.49 12.36 -0.35
CA PHE A 219 -11.47 11.97 0.62
C PHE A 219 -11.84 12.41 2.03
N GLU A 220 -12.21 13.66 2.21
CA GLU A 220 -12.61 14.24 3.50
C GLU A 220 -13.85 13.55 4.08
N LYS A 221 -14.84 13.25 3.24
CA LYS A 221 -16.11 12.65 3.72
C LYS A 221 -16.03 11.15 3.94
N TYR A 222 -15.29 10.39 3.10
CA TYR A 222 -15.38 8.93 3.07
C TYR A 222 -14.07 8.20 3.42
N VAL A 223 -12.92 8.88 3.45
CA VAL A 223 -11.64 8.26 3.78
C VAL A 223 -11.14 8.75 5.14
N LEU A 224 -11.06 10.05 5.32
CA LEU A 224 -10.48 10.65 6.52
C LEU A 224 -11.14 10.18 7.85
N PRO A 225 -12.48 10.06 7.97
CA PRO A 225 -13.11 9.54 9.19
C PRO A 225 -12.65 8.12 9.54
N LEU A 226 -12.38 7.28 8.54
CA LEU A 226 -11.91 5.91 8.76
C LEU A 226 -10.50 5.88 9.34
N TYR A 227 -9.65 6.85 8.99
CA TYR A 227 -8.33 6.98 9.61
C TYR A 227 -8.46 7.31 11.11
N TYR A 228 -9.39 8.18 11.49
CA TYR A 228 -9.63 8.49 12.90
C TYR A 228 -10.16 7.27 13.68
N GLU A 229 -11.14 6.56 13.14
CA GLU A 229 -11.68 5.34 13.75
C GLU A 229 -10.61 4.26 13.90
N CYS A 230 -9.83 4.03 12.86
CA CYS A 230 -8.72 3.07 12.85
C CYS A 230 -7.66 3.45 13.90
N GLY A 231 -7.25 4.72 13.91
CA GLY A 231 -6.25 5.25 14.84
C GLY A 231 -6.69 5.11 16.29
N GLU A 232 -7.94 5.42 16.60
CA GLU A 232 -8.47 5.25 17.95
C GLU A 232 -8.34 3.80 18.46
N VAL A 233 -8.59 2.82 17.59
CA VAL A 233 -8.54 1.40 17.96
C VAL A 233 -7.09 0.91 18.07
N LEU A 234 -6.25 1.23 17.09
CA LEU A 234 -4.87 0.73 17.01
C LEU A 234 -3.96 1.38 18.06
N HIS A 235 -4.03 2.70 18.23
CA HIS A 235 -3.18 3.42 19.19
C HIS A 235 -3.44 3.00 20.63
N LYS A 236 -4.68 2.66 21.00
CA LYS A 236 -4.99 2.08 22.34
C LYS A 236 -4.22 0.79 22.63
N LYS A 237 -3.73 0.10 21.60
CA LYS A 237 -2.94 -1.14 21.71
C LYS A 237 -1.45 -0.92 21.37
N ASN A 238 -1.00 0.34 21.33
CA ASN A 238 0.36 0.72 20.96
C ASN A 238 0.80 0.20 19.58
N LYS A 239 -0.16 0.06 18.65
CA LYS A 239 0.11 -0.21 17.23
C LYS A 239 0.25 1.10 16.48
N ILE A 240 0.99 1.08 15.39
CA ILE A 240 1.10 2.20 14.47
C ILE A 240 0.49 1.85 13.12
N PHE A 241 0.01 2.86 12.42
CA PHE A 241 -0.48 2.66 11.07
C PHE A 241 -0.18 3.84 10.17
N GLY A 242 -0.04 3.54 8.88
CA GLY A 242 0.12 4.52 7.83
C GLY A 242 -0.84 4.24 6.68
N ALA A 243 -0.76 5.07 5.66
CA ALA A 243 -1.47 4.89 4.41
C ALA A 243 -0.49 4.90 3.25
N HIS A 244 -0.81 4.12 2.20
CA HIS A 244 -0.04 4.07 0.97
C HIS A 244 -0.51 5.21 0.05
N LEU A 245 0.20 6.34 0.06
CA LEU A 245 -0.18 7.56 -0.64
C LEU A 245 0.85 7.90 -1.73
N ASP A 246 0.88 7.09 -2.78
CA ASP A 246 1.83 7.14 -3.89
C ASP A 246 1.48 8.14 -5.00
N GLY A 247 0.23 8.66 -5.01
CA GLY A 247 -0.26 9.59 -6.02
C GLY A 247 -0.14 11.07 -5.65
N ASN A 248 -0.90 11.91 -6.37
CA ASN A 248 -0.98 13.34 -6.12
C ASN A 248 -1.76 13.64 -4.83
N ASN A 249 -1.08 14.16 -3.82
CA ASN A 249 -1.62 14.36 -2.48
C ASN A 249 -1.77 15.83 -2.08
N LYS A 250 -1.34 16.77 -2.92
CA LYS A 250 -1.34 18.20 -2.57
C LYS A 250 -2.73 18.73 -2.25
N VAL A 251 -3.76 18.22 -2.92
CA VAL A 251 -5.16 18.66 -2.78
C VAL A 251 -5.75 18.41 -1.39
N TRP A 252 -5.21 17.45 -0.65
CA TRP A 252 -5.64 17.09 0.73
C TRP A 252 -4.49 17.01 1.73
N ALA A 253 -3.35 17.61 1.41
CA ALA A 253 -2.15 17.52 2.25
C ALA A 253 -2.36 18.07 3.67
N ASP A 254 -3.20 19.11 3.82
CA ASP A 254 -3.61 19.66 5.10
C ASP A 254 -4.52 18.71 5.91
N LEU A 255 -5.35 17.90 5.25
CA LEU A 255 -6.15 16.87 5.90
C LEU A 255 -5.25 15.76 6.44
N ILE A 256 -4.26 15.32 5.65
CA ILE A 256 -3.26 14.33 6.07
C ILE A 256 -2.45 14.85 7.26
N LYS A 257 -2.04 16.12 7.26
CA LYS A 257 -1.34 16.74 8.38
C LYS A 257 -2.05 16.52 9.70
N ASN A 258 -3.36 16.68 9.71
CA ASN A 258 -4.18 16.58 10.93
C ASN A 258 -4.72 15.16 11.19
N SER A 259 -4.43 14.20 10.30
CA SER A 259 -4.88 12.82 10.46
C SER A 259 -4.10 12.07 11.54
N PRO A 260 -4.62 10.97 12.08
CA PRO A 260 -3.93 10.15 13.09
C PRO A 260 -2.90 9.16 12.47
N LEU A 261 -2.57 9.29 11.19
CA LEU A 261 -1.53 8.46 10.58
C LEU A 261 -0.18 8.69 11.25
N ASP A 262 0.55 7.62 11.56
CA ASP A 262 1.91 7.68 12.11
C ASP A 262 2.95 7.86 11.02
N TYR A 263 2.69 7.30 9.84
CA TYR A 263 3.57 7.40 8.68
C TYR A 263 2.80 7.47 7.37
N ILE A 264 3.44 8.07 6.37
CA ILE A 264 2.98 8.09 4.98
C ILE A 264 3.88 7.16 4.20
N GLU A 265 3.32 6.09 3.67
CA GLU A 265 4.08 5.06 2.94
C GLU A 265 3.94 5.25 1.44
N ALA A 266 4.99 4.92 0.70
CA ALA A 266 5.09 5.06 -0.75
C ALA A 266 4.93 6.49 -1.27
N PHE A 267 4.95 7.51 -0.39
CA PHE A 267 4.94 8.88 -0.85
C PHE A 267 6.06 9.08 -1.89
N SER A 268 5.67 9.36 -3.12
CA SER A 268 6.61 9.63 -4.21
C SER A 268 6.77 11.15 -4.35
N PRO A 269 7.94 11.73 -4.04
CA PRO A 269 8.16 13.14 -4.24
C PRO A 269 8.18 13.54 -5.73
N PHE A 270 8.09 14.84 -6.02
CA PHE A 270 8.39 15.36 -7.34
C PHE A 270 9.73 14.78 -7.88
N PRO A 271 9.81 14.41 -9.17
CA PRO A 271 8.88 14.76 -10.25
C PRO A 271 7.72 13.75 -10.48
N ASP A 272 7.60 12.69 -9.72
CA ASP A 272 6.59 11.66 -9.98
C ASP A 272 5.19 12.07 -9.49
N THR A 273 5.11 12.96 -8.50
CA THR A 273 3.85 13.51 -7.99
C THR A 273 3.91 15.05 -7.87
N ASP A 274 2.86 15.65 -7.30
CA ASP A 274 2.66 17.10 -7.22
C ASP A 274 3.27 17.77 -5.97
N MET A 275 4.06 17.02 -5.17
CA MET A 275 4.66 17.55 -3.94
C MET A 275 6.17 17.33 -3.89
N GLU A 276 6.92 18.41 -3.61
CA GLU A 276 8.34 18.32 -3.28
C GLU A 276 8.60 17.64 -1.94
N PHE A 277 9.71 16.92 -1.81
CA PHE A 277 10.06 16.23 -0.57
C PHE A 277 10.15 17.17 0.63
N GLU A 278 10.89 18.27 0.48
CA GLU A 278 11.08 19.26 1.56
C GLU A 278 9.75 19.86 2.02
N TYR A 279 8.86 20.18 1.07
CA TYR A 279 7.54 20.71 1.39
C TYR A 279 6.70 19.70 2.18
N ALA A 280 6.65 18.46 1.74
CA ALA A 280 5.92 17.39 2.44
C ALA A 280 6.52 17.12 3.83
N TYR A 281 7.85 17.08 3.95
CA TYR A 281 8.55 16.83 5.20
C TYR A 281 8.29 17.92 6.26
N LYS A 282 8.22 19.18 5.84
CA LYS A 282 7.87 20.32 6.70
C LYS A 282 6.39 20.36 7.05
N LEU A 283 5.51 20.07 6.10
CA LEU A 283 4.06 20.10 6.29
C LEU A 283 3.62 19.00 7.23
N TRP A 284 4.08 17.78 7.01
CA TRP A 284 3.76 16.58 7.79
C TRP A 284 4.79 16.33 8.89
N ASN A 285 5.03 17.35 9.70
CA ASN A 285 6.11 17.42 10.67
C ASN A 285 5.97 16.44 11.84
N ASP A 286 4.83 15.81 12.00
CA ASP A 286 4.53 14.77 12.98
C ASP A 286 4.41 13.36 12.34
N LYS A 287 4.62 13.23 11.02
CA LYS A 287 4.56 11.96 10.31
C LYS A 287 5.97 11.47 9.94
N ILE A 288 6.13 10.16 9.85
CA ILE A 288 7.30 9.55 9.23
C ILE A 288 7.03 9.45 7.73
N LEU A 289 7.94 9.96 6.92
CA LEU A 289 7.86 9.79 5.47
C LEU A 289 8.61 8.53 5.06
N TRP A 290 7.85 7.49 4.76
CA TRP A 290 8.35 6.27 4.13
C TRP A 290 8.16 6.43 2.63
N ILE A 291 9.14 7.05 1.99
CA ILE A 291 9.02 7.45 0.59
C ILE A 291 9.23 6.26 -0.36
N ASN A 292 8.65 6.36 -1.56
CA ASN A 292 9.18 5.71 -2.74
C ASN A 292 10.21 6.64 -3.38
N PHE A 293 11.45 6.19 -3.57
CA PHE A 293 12.40 6.97 -4.36
C PHE A 293 11.85 7.15 -5.78
N PRO A 294 11.71 8.38 -6.30
CA PRO A 294 10.97 8.62 -7.53
C PRO A 294 11.42 7.74 -8.69
N SER A 295 10.47 7.00 -9.27
CA SER A 295 10.75 6.01 -10.32
C SER A 295 11.36 6.64 -11.57
N SER A 296 10.94 7.85 -11.93
CA SER A 296 11.50 8.60 -13.06
C SER A 296 12.97 8.96 -12.86
N LEU A 297 13.41 9.18 -11.61
CA LEU A 297 14.80 9.49 -11.31
C LEU A 297 15.75 8.32 -11.55
N HIS A 298 15.24 7.08 -11.60
CA HIS A 298 16.06 5.94 -12.03
C HIS A 298 16.53 6.05 -13.50
N LEU A 299 15.91 6.91 -14.30
CA LEU A 299 16.34 7.23 -15.66
C LEU A 299 17.35 8.39 -15.73
N ALA A 300 17.53 9.10 -14.64
CA ALA A 300 18.45 10.25 -14.56
C ALA A 300 19.93 9.85 -14.53
N SER A 301 20.82 10.83 -14.50
CA SER A 301 22.27 10.61 -14.31
C SER A 301 22.56 10.09 -12.89
N GLU A 302 23.69 9.39 -12.74
CA GLU A 302 24.17 8.90 -11.44
C GLU A 302 24.36 10.03 -10.43
N GLU A 303 24.86 11.15 -10.91
CA GLU A 303 25.06 12.35 -10.09
C GLU A 303 23.72 12.89 -9.56
N LYS A 304 22.69 12.96 -10.42
CA LYS A 304 21.34 13.40 -10.00
C LYS A 304 20.75 12.44 -8.95
N ILE A 305 20.87 11.12 -9.15
CA ILE A 305 20.42 10.13 -8.16
C ILE A 305 21.11 10.36 -6.82
N LYS A 306 22.47 10.44 -6.82
CA LYS A 306 23.26 10.65 -5.60
C LYS A 306 22.90 11.96 -4.90
N ASN A 307 22.77 13.04 -5.65
CA ASN A 307 22.45 14.36 -5.09
C ASN A 307 21.04 14.40 -4.49
N THR A 308 20.06 13.77 -5.13
CA THR A 308 18.70 13.68 -4.58
C THR A 308 18.66 12.89 -3.27
N VAL A 309 19.36 11.75 -3.19
CA VAL A 309 19.41 10.97 -1.93
C VAL A 309 20.10 11.78 -0.83
N LYS A 310 21.21 12.48 -1.14
CA LYS A 310 21.89 13.37 -0.18
C LYS A 310 20.97 14.46 0.33
N GLU A 311 20.25 15.14 -0.57
CA GLU A 311 19.29 16.18 -0.23
C GLU A 311 18.21 15.65 0.74
N TYR A 312 17.62 14.50 0.47
CA TYR A 312 16.61 13.92 1.34
C TYR A 312 17.16 13.60 2.74
N ILE A 313 18.39 13.06 2.80
CA ILE A 313 19.03 12.74 4.08
C ILE A 313 19.38 14.02 4.85
N GLU A 314 19.90 15.05 4.19
CA GLU A 314 20.23 16.32 4.83
C GLU A 314 19.00 17.03 5.42
N ILE A 315 17.84 16.94 4.75
CA ILE A 315 16.57 17.47 5.27
C ILE A 315 16.11 16.68 6.51
N ALA A 316 16.35 15.36 6.55
CA ALA A 316 15.83 14.48 7.60
C ALA A 316 16.83 14.20 8.75
N LYS A 317 18.05 14.70 8.69
CA LYS A 317 19.15 14.29 9.60
C LYS A 317 18.93 14.63 11.08
N ASP A 318 18.08 15.59 11.39
CA ASP A 318 17.93 16.09 12.76
C ASP A 318 16.82 15.35 13.53
N ASP A 319 15.81 14.84 12.84
CA ASP A 319 14.65 14.18 13.46
C ASP A 319 14.35 12.75 12.96
N TYR A 320 15.11 12.30 11.95
CA TYR A 320 15.14 10.93 11.45
C TYR A 320 13.79 10.38 10.96
N ARG A 321 12.85 11.23 10.55
CA ARG A 321 11.51 10.83 10.10
C ARG A 321 11.47 10.39 8.64
N LEU A 322 12.51 9.72 8.17
CA LEU A 322 12.67 9.28 6.78
C LEU A 322 13.00 7.80 6.70
N ILE A 323 12.30 7.09 5.84
CA ILE A 323 12.66 5.77 5.31
C ILE A 323 12.68 5.91 3.79
N ILE A 324 13.79 5.58 3.15
CA ILE A 324 13.89 5.56 1.69
C ILE A 324 13.49 4.17 1.22
N GLY A 325 12.43 4.08 0.42
CA GLY A 325 11.87 2.84 -0.07
C GLY A 325 11.88 2.74 -1.60
N ILE A 326 11.77 1.51 -2.07
CA ILE A 326 11.49 1.16 -3.45
C ILE A 326 10.20 0.36 -3.45
N THR A 327 9.12 0.97 -3.88
CA THR A 327 7.78 0.38 -3.93
C THR A 327 7.31 0.14 -5.36
N GLU A 328 7.94 0.84 -6.32
CA GLU A 328 7.61 0.77 -7.74
C GLU A 328 8.68 0.06 -8.57
N ASP A 329 8.39 -0.19 -9.85
CA ASP A 329 9.31 -0.84 -10.76
C ASP A 329 10.46 0.09 -11.15
N ILE A 330 11.66 -0.49 -11.23
CA ILE A 330 12.86 0.17 -11.73
C ILE A 330 13.19 -0.40 -13.13
N PRO A 331 13.63 0.42 -14.08
CA PRO A 331 14.06 -0.06 -15.39
C PRO A 331 15.06 -1.21 -15.26
N LYS A 332 14.79 -2.31 -15.97
CA LYS A 332 15.50 -3.60 -15.85
C LYS A 332 17.01 -3.47 -16.00
N GLU A 333 17.47 -2.58 -16.88
CA GLU A 333 18.89 -2.37 -17.17
C GLU A 333 19.59 -1.47 -16.15
N ARG A 334 18.84 -0.85 -15.22
CA ARG A 334 19.36 0.16 -14.31
C ARG A 334 19.25 -0.19 -12.83
N TRP A 335 18.35 -1.10 -12.45
CA TRP A 335 18.04 -1.35 -11.04
C TRP A 335 19.26 -1.74 -10.21
N GLN A 336 20.12 -2.61 -10.71
CA GLN A 336 21.31 -3.05 -9.97
C GLN A 336 22.21 -1.88 -9.62
N LYS A 337 22.58 -1.09 -10.62
CA LYS A 337 23.45 0.07 -10.46
C LYS A 337 22.82 1.12 -9.56
N ASN A 338 21.56 1.45 -9.81
CA ASN A 338 20.89 2.53 -9.09
C ASN A 338 20.68 2.20 -7.61
N LEU A 339 20.33 0.95 -7.28
CA LEU A 339 20.21 0.55 -5.87
C LEU A 339 21.57 0.59 -5.16
N PHE A 340 22.68 0.26 -5.83
CA PHE A 340 24.02 0.47 -5.27
C PHE A 340 24.33 1.94 -5.02
N LEU A 341 24.04 2.83 -5.96
CA LEU A 341 24.28 4.27 -5.82
C LEU A 341 23.52 4.84 -4.61
N ILE A 342 22.23 4.47 -4.46
CA ILE A 342 21.41 4.87 -3.32
C ILE A 342 22.03 4.34 -2.01
N SER A 343 22.36 3.03 -1.96
CA SER A 343 22.98 2.41 -0.79
C SER A 343 24.32 3.05 -0.42
N GLU A 344 25.18 3.39 -1.40
CA GLU A 344 26.47 4.05 -1.17
C GLU A 344 26.30 5.43 -0.52
N VAL A 345 25.34 6.21 -0.99
CA VAL A 345 25.06 7.53 -0.40
C VAL A 345 24.56 7.36 1.04
N ILE A 346 23.62 6.47 1.28
CA ILE A 346 23.10 6.21 2.64
C ILE A 346 24.24 5.78 3.57
N ASP A 347 25.14 4.91 3.12
CA ASP A 347 26.27 4.42 3.92
C ASP A 347 27.32 5.53 4.24
N SER A 348 27.36 6.60 3.44
CA SER A 348 28.23 7.75 3.68
C SER A 348 27.76 8.67 4.80
N PHE A 349 26.46 8.56 5.19
CA PHE A 349 25.89 9.27 6.33
C PHE A 349 25.77 8.36 7.54
N LYS A 350 26.44 8.69 8.63
CA LYS A 350 26.31 8.02 9.93
C LYS A 350 25.79 9.02 10.96
N PHE A 351 24.84 8.61 11.74
CA PHE A 351 24.17 9.45 12.76
C PHE A 351 24.64 9.15 14.19
#